data_b25affa442b51b62b22a3de714fd1385
#
_entry.id   b25affa442b51b62b22a3de714fd1385
#
_cell.length_a   1.000
_cell.length_b   1.000
_cell.length_c   1.000
_cell.angle_alpha   90.00
_cell.angle_beta   90.00
_cell.angle_gamma   90.00
#
_symmetry.space_group_name_H-M   'P 1'
#
loop_
_entity.id
_entity.type
_entity.pdbx_description
1 polymer ?
#
loop_
_entity_poly.entity_id
_entity_poly.type
_entity_poly.pdbx_seq_one_letter_code
_entity_poly.pdbx_strand_id
1 'polypeptide(L)'
;MAVGWSIAALLLWRTSVPAGLRLPQVDARAYFSAAELERASDFETFLRIEWPLATVVLFTCLVFMALRGPRLARSTGLGPIGTGIVLAVVTVTLAAAASLPFALAGQWWDRRHGLSRSSYGDALLELWLTLLVEVAFTLLVISVVMALARRFARTWWIGAGVFFVALGVALSLVLPALSSLELEPLRRPRVAADARVLARITGAEDIPVSVEEVHEETTRANAYAFGLGPTRRVVLWDTLLDGRFSRGEIRVVLAHEFGHHTREHLAKGLSWFALFTFPGMLVLALLTRRRGGLANAEVVPYALLVLSAIQLASLPVENVLSRRYEAESDWVALEATRDPAAARGLFRRFSTTGLGDPDPPTWSYVLLETHPTLMQRIAMANAWGRAEGGGR
;
A
#
# COMPACT_ATOMS: atom_id res chain seq x y z
N MET A 1 29.83 -0.93 -3.26
CA MET A 1 28.35 -1.04 -3.34
C MET A 1 27.72 -1.11 -1.96
N ALA A 2 28.10 -2.02 -1.05
CA ALA A 2 27.47 -2.11 0.28
C ALA A 2 27.51 -0.81 1.10
N VAL A 3 28.64 -0.10 1.13
CA VAL A 3 28.76 1.19 1.83
C VAL A 3 27.81 2.25 1.28
N GLY A 4 27.71 2.39 -0.05
CA GLY A 4 26.80 3.35 -0.67
C GLY A 4 25.33 3.00 -0.39
N TRP A 5 24.98 1.70 -0.42
CA TRP A 5 23.65 1.21 -0.05
C TRP A 5 23.31 1.53 1.42
N SER A 6 24.23 1.29 2.34
CA SER A 6 24.03 1.58 3.77
C SER A 6 23.86 3.08 4.05
N ILE A 7 24.66 3.93 3.37
CA ILE A 7 24.53 5.38 3.50
C ILE A 7 23.15 5.84 2.99
N ALA A 8 22.73 5.36 1.81
CA ALA A 8 21.42 5.70 1.28
C ALA A 8 20.27 5.24 2.21
N ALA A 9 20.35 4.02 2.73
CA ALA A 9 19.39 3.49 3.68
C ALA A 9 19.33 4.34 4.97
N LEU A 10 20.47 4.76 5.52
CA LEU A 10 20.53 5.64 6.70
C LEU A 10 19.93 7.02 6.45
N LEU A 11 20.13 7.59 5.25
CA LEU A 11 19.53 8.88 4.89
C LEU A 11 18.01 8.76 4.74
N LEU A 12 17.52 7.72 4.09
CA LEU A 12 16.09 7.47 3.90
C LEU A 12 15.37 7.11 5.21
N TRP A 13 16.11 6.56 6.18
CA TRP A 13 15.58 6.19 7.50
C TRP A 13 15.32 7.38 8.42
N ARG A 14 15.80 8.57 8.09
CA ARG A 14 15.61 9.76 8.94
C ARG A 14 14.14 10.14 9.06
N THR A 15 13.77 10.66 10.24
CA THR A 15 12.41 11.10 10.58
C THR A 15 12.47 12.34 11.44
N SER A 16 11.41 13.14 11.42
CA SER A 16 11.23 14.28 12.33
C SER A 16 10.67 13.89 13.70
N VAL A 17 10.20 12.67 13.87
CA VAL A 17 9.74 12.18 15.18
C VAL A 17 10.92 12.19 16.14
N PRO A 18 10.81 12.83 17.35
CA PRO A 18 11.90 12.91 18.30
C PRO A 18 12.41 11.51 18.70
N ALA A 19 13.73 11.30 18.63
CA ALA A 19 14.35 10.00 18.95
C ALA A 19 14.12 9.56 20.41
N GLY A 20 13.89 10.52 21.31
CA GLY A 20 13.59 10.28 22.74
C GLY A 20 12.11 10.13 23.07
N LEU A 21 11.22 10.17 22.07
CA LEU A 21 9.78 10.05 22.30
C LEU A 21 9.44 8.67 22.87
N ARG A 22 8.95 8.66 24.10
CA ARG A 22 8.45 7.44 24.76
C ARG A 22 6.94 7.44 24.69
N LEU A 23 6.38 6.48 23.97
CA LEU A 23 4.94 6.29 23.93
C LEU A 23 4.47 5.70 25.26
N PRO A 24 3.47 6.29 25.93
CA PRO A 24 2.87 5.69 27.11
C PRO A 24 2.14 4.41 26.73
N GLN A 25 2.11 3.44 27.64
CA GLN A 25 1.17 2.33 27.50
C GLN A 25 -0.25 2.87 27.69
N VAL A 26 -1.13 2.48 26.77
CA VAL A 26 -2.53 2.93 26.74
C VAL A 26 -3.42 1.69 26.66
N ASP A 27 -4.37 1.60 27.58
CA ASP A 27 -5.37 0.54 27.57
C ASP A 27 -6.48 0.87 26.57
N ALA A 28 -6.74 -0.05 25.64
CA ALA A 28 -7.82 0.10 24.65
C ALA A 28 -9.19 0.32 25.31
N ARG A 29 -9.43 -0.27 26.47
CA ARG A 29 -10.69 -0.11 27.24
C ARG A 29 -10.92 1.30 27.77
N ALA A 30 -9.88 2.14 27.81
CA ALA A 30 -10.03 3.55 28.19
C ALA A 30 -10.61 4.40 27.04
N TYR A 31 -10.58 3.87 25.80
CA TYR A 31 -11.01 4.60 24.60
C TYR A 31 -12.19 3.93 23.87
N PHE A 32 -12.36 2.64 24.05
CA PHE A 32 -13.36 1.82 23.37
C PHE A 32 -14.19 1.04 24.38
N SER A 33 -15.47 0.92 24.14
CA SER A 33 -16.34 -0.01 24.88
C SER A 33 -16.01 -1.47 24.53
N ALA A 34 -16.37 -2.40 25.41
CA ALA A 34 -16.20 -3.84 25.17
C ALA A 34 -16.86 -4.27 23.85
N ALA A 35 -18.07 -3.77 23.56
CA ALA A 35 -18.80 -4.08 22.34
C ALA A 35 -18.15 -3.52 21.06
N GLU A 36 -17.46 -2.36 21.13
CA GLU A 36 -16.69 -1.83 20.01
C GLU A 36 -15.47 -2.71 19.72
N LEU A 37 -14.74 -3.10 20.77
CA LEU A 37 -13.57 -3.97 20.64
C LEU A 37 -13.95 -5.37 20.11
N GLU A 38 -15.04 -5.96 20.61
CA GLU A 38 -15.53 -7.24 20.13
C GLU A 38 -15.90 -7.20 18.66
N ARG A 39 -16.66 -6.20 18.22
CA ARG A 39 -17.03 -6.04 16.80
C ARG A 39 -15.83 -5.85 15.88
N ALA A 40 -14.83 -5.07 16.30
CA ALA A 40 -13.62 -4.87 15.54
C ALA A 40 -12.79 -6.18 15.47
N SER A 41 -12.66 -6.87 16.60
CA SER A 41 -11.96 -8.16 16.67
C SER A 41 -12.62 -9.24 15.82
N ASP A 42 -13.95 -9.35 15.86
CA ASP A 42 -14.72 -10.32 15.06
C ASP A 42 -14.58 -10.03 13.56
N PHE A 43 -14.68 -8.76 13.18
CA PHE A 43 -14.50 -8.34 11.80
C PHE A 43 -13.11 -8.69 11.27
N GLU A 44 -12.07 -8.31 12.00
CA GLU A 44 -10.68 -8.54 11.63
C GLU A 44 -10.27 -10.02 11.70
N THR A 45 -10.90 -10.82 12.56
CA THR A 45 -10.60 -12.25 12.67
C THR A 45 -10.90 -12.98 11.36
N PHE A 46 -11.98 -12.63 10.68
CA PHE A 46 -12.28 -13.19 9.37
C PHE A 46 -11.16 -12.86 8.35
N LEU A 47 -10.73 -11.60 8.26
CA LEU A 47 -9.69 -11.16 7.34
C LEU A 47 -8.33 -11.80 7.65
N ARG A 48 -8.03 -11.97 8.93
CA ARG A 48 -6.81 -12.64 9.42
C ARG A 48 -6.78 -14.14 9.12
N ILE A 49 -7.92 -14.80 8.95
CA ILE A 49 -8.02 -16.20 8.50
C ILE A 49 -8.01 -16.28 6.98
N GLU A 50 -8.72 -15.37 6.32
CA GLU A 50 -8.85 -15.32 4.87
C GLU A 50 -7.49 -15.12 4.18
N TRP A 51 -6.70 -14.14 4.63
CA TRP A 51 -5.43 -13.78 4.01
C TRP A 51 -4.41 -14.94 3.91
N PRO A 52 -4.10 -15.70 4.98
CA PRO A 52 -3.18 -16.84 4.87
C PRO A 52 -3.73 -17.97 4.01
N LEU A 53 -5.06 -18.21 4.02
CA LEU A 53 -5.68 -19.21 3.14
C LEU A 53 -5.56 -18.81 1.67
N ALA A 54 -5.86 -17.56 1.33
CA ALA A 54 -5.67 -17.03 -0.02
C ALA A 54 -4.21 -17.11 -0.45
N THR A 55 -3.27 -16.78 0.45
CA THR A 55 -1.84 -16.89 0.21
C THR A 55 -1.42 -18.33 -0.08
N VAL A 56 -1.89 -19.30 0.70
CA VAL A 56 -1.60 -20.73 0.47
C VAL A 56 -2.14 -21.19 -0.89
N VAL A 57 -3.36 -20.78 -1.26
CA VAL A 57 -3.96 -21.11 -2.56
C VAL A 57 -3.16 -20.50 -3.71
N LEU A 58 -2.77 -19.23 -3.60
CA LEU A 58 -1.91 -18.55 -4.56
C LEU A 58 -0.60 -19.33 -4.77
N PHE A 59 0.13 -19.62 -3.69
CA PHE A 59 1.39 -20.35 -3.79
C PHE A 59 1.22 -21.77 -4.32
N THR A 60 0.11 -22.45 -4.01
CA THR A 60 -0.22 -23.75 -4.58
C THR A 60 -0.37 -23.66 -6.11
N CYS A 61 -1.08 -22.65 -6.62
CA CYS A 61 -1.21 -22.38 -8.04
C CYS A 61 0.14 -22.09 -8.70
N LEU A 62 0.95 -21.24 -8.08
CA LEU A 62 2.28 -20.89 -8.58
C LEU A 62 3.22 -22.11 -8.62
N VAL A 63 3.22 -22.93 -7.58
CA VAL A 63 3.98 -24.20 -7.55
C VAL A 63 3.48 -25.16 -8.64
N PHE A 64 2.17 -25.33 -8.77
CA PHE A 64 1.58 -26.16 -9.84
C PHE A 64 2.06 -25.70 -11.23
N MET A 65 2.01 -24.38 -11.50
CA MET A 65 2.47 -23.83 -12.76
C MET A 65 3.98 -23.95 -12.95
N ALA A 66 4.78 -23.76 -11.89
CA ALA A 66 6.23 -23.97 -11.93
C ALA A 66 6.63 -25.42 -12.26
N LEU A 67 5.81 -26.41 -11.87
CA LEU A 67 6.01 -27.84 -12.18
C LEU A 67 5.48 -28.25 -13.56
N ARG A 68 4.38 -27.63 -14.01
CA ARG A 68 3.70 -27.97 -15.28
C ARG A 68 4.15 -27.11 -16.46
N GLY A 69 4.70 -25.91 -16.20
CA GLY A 69 5.17 -24.96 -17.21
C GLY A 69 6.06 -25.59 -18.29
N PRO A 70 7.07 -26.42 -17.96
CA PRO A 70 7.90 -27.08 -18.97
C PRO A 70 7.15 -27.98 -19.95
N ARG A 71 6.07 -28.61 -19.50
CA ARG A 71 5.21 -29.43 -20.40
C ARG A 71 4.34 -28.57 -21.30
N LEU A 72 3.74 -27.50 -20.72
CA LEU A 72 2.92 -26.54 -21.45
C LEU A 72 3.74 -25.76 -22.49
N ALA A 73 4.98 -25.41 -22.17
CA ALA A 73 5.88 -24.72 -23.09
C ALA A 73 6.07 -25.47 -24.40
N ARG A 74 6.16 -26.81 -24.35
CA ARG A 74 6.38 -27.66 -25.53
C ARG A 74 5.17 -27.72 -26.46
N SER A 75 3.99 -27.42 -25.97
CA SER A 75 2.75 -27.47 -26.78
C SER A 75 2.41 -26.14 -27.47
N THR A 76 3.13 -25.03 -27.18
CA THR A 76 2.77 -23.71 -27.71
C THR A 76 3.12 -23.51 -29.19
N GLY A 77 4.19 -24.15 -29.67
CA GLY A 77 4.71 -23.93 -31.03
C GLY A 77 5.25 -22.51 -31.28
N LEU A 78 5.31 -21.66 -30.24
CA LEU A 78 5.76 -20.26 -30.33
C LEU A 78 7.27 -20.14 -30.07
N GLY A 79 7.86 -19.01 -30.48
CA GLY A 79 9.21 -18.66 -30.08
C GLY A 79 9.31 -18.40 -28.56
N PRO A 80 10.55 -18.34 -28.00
CA PRO A 80 10.73 -18.30 -26.55
C PRO A 80 9.99 -17.19 -25.83
N ILE A 81 9.97 -15.96 -26.37
CA ILE A 81 9.25 -14.82 -25.74
C ILE A 81 7.74 -15.06 -25.80
N GLY A 82 7.20 -15.46 -26.94
CA GLY A 82 5.76 -15.77 -27.08
C GLY A 82 5.32 -16.89 -26.14
N THR A 83 6.10 -17.96 -26.03
CA THR A 83 5.87 -19.06 -25.07
C THR A 83 5.91 -18.54 -23.63
N GLY A 84 6.91 -17.71 -23.27
CA GLY A 84 7.02 -17.11 -21.95
C GLY A 84 5.82 -16.23 -21.58
N ILE A 85 5.33 -15.45 -22.54
CA ILE A 85 4.12 -14.64 -22.39
C ILE A 85 2.91 -15.52 -22.12
N VAL A 86 2.67 -16.54 -22.93
CA VAL A 86 1.54 -17.47 -22.76
C VAL A 86 1.58 -18.12 -21.38
N LEU A 87 2.75 -18.63 -20.95
CA LEU A 87 2.91 -19.24 -19.63
C LEU A 87 2.66 -18.25 -18.49
N ALA A 88 3.12 -17.01 -18.62
CA ALA A 88 2.89 -15.97 -17.62
C ALA A 88 1.42 -15.60 -17.53
N VAL A 89 0.76 -15.33 -18.66
CA VAL A 89 -0.68 -14.99 -18.71
C VAL A 89 -1.51 -16.12 -18.12
N VAL A 90 -1.26 -17.39 -18.53
CA VAL A 90 -1.96 -18.54 -17.96
C VAL A 90 -1.73 -18.63 -16.44
N THR A 91 -0.50 -18.38 -15.97
CA THR A 91 -0.18 -18.42 -14.53
C THR A 91 -0.93 -17.34 -13.76
N VAL A 92 -0.92 -16.10 -14.24
CA VAL A 92 -1.62 -14.96 -13.62
C VAL A 92 -3.12 -15.17 -13.63
N THR A 93 -3.70 -15.58 -14.77
CA THR A 93 -5.13 -15.85 -14.88
C THR A 93 -5.59 -17.00 -13.97
N LEU A 94 -4.80 -18.08 -13.88
CA LEU A 94 -5.10 -19.20 -12.97
C LEU A 94 -5.03 -18.73 -11.49
N ALA A 95 -4.03 -17.95 -11.14
CA ALA A 95 -3.89 -17.38 -9.79
C ALA A 95 -5.07 -16.45 -9.46
N ALA A 96 -5.46 -15.56 -10.37
CA ALA A 96 -6.63 -14.70 -10.21
C ALA A 96 -7.93 -15.50 -10.06
N ALA A 97 -8.14 -16.52 -10.89
CA ALA A 97 -9.31 -17.40 -10.79
C ALA A 97 -9.36 -18.17 -9.47
N ALA A 98 -8.21 -18.63 -8.97
CA ALA A 98 -8.11 -19.32 -7.69
C ALA A 98 -8.30 -18.38 -6.47
N SER A 99 -7.97 -17.09 -6.63
CA SER A 99 -8.17 -16.06 -5.60
C SER A 99 -9.60 -15.49 -5.60
N LEU A 100 -10.38 -15.69 -6.67
CA LEU A 100 -11.74 -15.16 -6.82
C LEU A 100 -12.69 -15.51 -5.64
N PRO A 101 -12.72 -16.76 -5.12
CA PRO A 101 -13.59 -17.09 -3.98
C PRO A 101 -13.28 -16.24 -2.73
N PHE A 102 -12.01 -15.93 -2.51
CA PHE A 102 -11.56 -15.09 -1.38
C PHE A 102 -11.97 -13.63 -1.58
N ALA A 103 -11.76 -13.07 -2.77
CA ALA A 103 -12.20 -11.72 -3.10
C ALA A 103 -13.73 -11.55 -2.92
N LEU A 104 -14.52 -12.54 -3.37
CA LEU A 104 -15.97 -12.53 -3.18
C LEU A 104 -16.37 -12.75 -1.70
N ALA A 105 -15.62 -13.54 -0.94
CA ALA A 105 -15.83 -13.69 0.50
C ALA A 105 -15.54 -12.40 1.26
N GLY A 106 -14.47 -11.68 0.92
CA GLY A 106 -14.17 -10.36 1.46
C GLY A 106 -15.27 -9.33 1.13
N GLN A 107 -15.71 -9.28 -0.13
CA GLN A 107 -16.83 -8.42 -0.54
C GLN A 107 -18.14 -8.75 0.21
N TRP A 108 -18.45 -10.04 0.39
CA TRP A 108 -19.60 -10.47 1.18
C TRP A 108 -19.47 -10.02 2.63
N TRP A 109 -18.28 -10.14 3.21
CA TRP A 109 -18.00 -9.76 4.60
C TRP A 109 -18.15 -8.26 4.81
N ASP A 110 -17.57 -7.44 3.93
CA ASP A 110 -17.70 -5.99 3.94
C ASP A 110 -19.17 -5.54 3.81
N ARG A 111 -19.93 -6.13 2.88
CA ARG A 111 -21.36 -5.85 2.72
C ARG A 111 -22.17 -6.23 3.95
N ARG A 112 -21.88 -7.40 4.53
CA ARG A 112 -22.57 -7.88 5.76
C ARG A 112 -22.38 -6.92 6.92
N HIS A 113 -21.25 -6.23 7.00
CA HIS A 113 -20.92 -5.27 8.04
C HIS A 113 -21.25 -3.82 7.64
N GLY A 114 -21.85 -3.59 6.47
CA GLY A 114 -22.23 -2.27 5.99
C GLY A 114 -21.07 -1.38 5.55
N LEU A 115 -19.88 -1.96 5.30
CA LEU A 115 -18.71 -1.22 4.86
C LEU A 115 -18.62 -1.08 3.34
N SER A 116 -19.18 -2.03 2.57
CA SER A 116 -19.34 -1.91 1.12
C SER A 116 -20.78 -1.75 0.72
N ARG A 117 -21.03 -0.88 -0.26
CA ARG A 117 -22.32 -0.67 -0.94
C ARG A 117 -22.33 -1.21 -2.37
N SER A 118 -21.13 -1.49 -2.93
CA SER A 118 -20.97 -2.01 -4.29
C SER A 118 -21.74 -3.32 -4.48
N SER A 119 -22.37 -3.49 -5.64
CA SER A 119 -23.01 -4.76 -5.99
C SER A 119 -21.96 -5.85 -6.28
N TYR A 120 -22.36 -7.12 -6.29
CA TYR A 120 -21.46 -8.19 -6.75
C TYR A 120 -21.11 -8.07 -8.23
N GLY A 121 -22.01 -7.43 -9.02
CA GLY A 121 -21.75 -7.13 -10.43
C GLY A 121 -20.61 -6.15 -10.59
N ASP A 122 -20.63 -5.05 -9.82
CA ASP A 122 -19.56 -4.04 -9.81
C ASP A 122 -18.24 -4.64 -9.33
N ALA A 123 -18.28 -5.42 -8.25
CA ALA A 123 -17.09 -6.11 -7.74
C ALA A 123 -16.47 -7.08 -8.77
N LEU A 124 -17.30 -7.84 -9.49
CA LEU A 124 -16.82 -8.72 -10.55
C LEU A 124 -16.27 -7.93 -11.75
N LEU A 125 -16.88 -6.81 -12.11
CA LEU A 125 -16.37 -5.93 -13.15
C LEU A 125 -15.01 -5.34 -12.76
N GLU A 126 -14.87 -4.87 -11.54
CA GLU A 126 -13.59 -4.36 -11.01
C GLU A 126 -12.49 -5.43 -11.02
N LEU A 127 -12.81 -6.65 -10.54
CA LEU A 127 -11.88 -7.79 -10.60
C LEU A 127 -11.48 -8.14 -12.04
N TRP A 128 -12.41 -8.07 -12.98
CA TRP A 128 -12.13 -8.30 -14.39
C TRP A 128 -11.25 -7.22 -15.00
N LEU A 129 -11.53 -5.95 -14.72
CA LEU A 129 -10.69 -4.83 -15.19
C LEU A 129 -9.28 -4.91 -14.59
N THR A 130 -9.17 -5.23 -13.30
CA THR A 130 -7.89 -5.46 -12.63
C THR A 130 -7.11 -6.59 -13.32
N LEU A 131 -7.75 -7.72 -13.62
CA LEU A 131 -7.10 -8.82 -14.34
C LEU A 131 -6.62 -8.39 -15.75
N LEU A 132 -7.38 -7.59 -16.48
CA LEU A 132 -6.95 -7.06 -17.78
C LEU A 132 -5.70 -6.18 -17.65
N VAL A 133 -5.65 -5.31 -16.63
CA VAL A 133 -4.47 -4.49 -16.35
C VAL A 133 -3.28 -5.36 -15.95
N GLU A 134 -3.47 -6.35 -15.09
CA GLU A 134 -2.42 -7.31 -14.71
C GLU A 134 -1.87 -8.09 -15.89
N VAL A 135 -2.76 -8.55 -16.80
CA VAL A 135 -2.36 -9.23 -18.04
C VAL A 135 -1.56 -8.28 -18.93
N ALA A 136 -2.03 -7.05 -19.15
CA ALA A 136 -1.31 -6.06 -19.97
C ALA A 136 0.08 -5.75 -19.37
N PHE A 137 0.15 -5.57 -18.06
CA PHE A 137 1.42 -5.36 -17.34
C PHE A 137 2.33 -6.59 -17.46
N THR A 138 1.80 -7.80 -17.33
CA THR A 138 2.52 -9.06 -17.49
C THR A 138 3.09 -9.21 -18.91
N LEU A 139 2.32 -8.87 -19.95
CA LEU A 139 2.77 -8.85 -21.34
C LEU A 139 3.99 -7.94 -21.51
N LEU A 140 3.92 -6.72 -20.97
CA LEU A 140 5.02 -5.76 -21.03
C LEU A 140 6.26 -6.28 -20.29
N VAL A 141 6.11 -6.68 -19.02
CA VAL A 141 7.21 -7.11 -18.15
C VAL A 141 7.91 -8.34 -18.71
N ILE A 142 7.16 -9.38 -19.09
CA ILE A 142 7.75 -10.62 -19.60
C ILE A 142 8.47 -10.38 -20.93
N SER A 143 7.90 -9.56 -21.82
CA SER A 143 8.55 -9.20 -23.09
C SER A 143 9.89 -8.53 -22.86
N VAL A 144 9.95 -7.51 -21.99
CA VAL A 144 11.18 -6.77 -21.70
C VAL A 144 12.21 -7.62 -20.97
N VAL A 145 11.80 -8.31 -19.90
CA VAL A 145 12.73 -9.09 -19.07
C VAL A 145 13.30 -10.28 -19.84
N MET A 146 12.49 -10.99 -20.62
CA MET A 146 13.00 -12.09 -21.46
C MET A 146 13.88 -11.58 -22.59
N ALA A 147 13.56 -10.45 -23.22
CA ALA A 147 14.43 -9.83 -24.22
C ALA A 147 15.80 -9.47 -23.65
N LEU A 148 15.81 -8.85 -22.45
CA LEU A 148 17.04 -8.53 -21.72
C LEU A 148 17.83 -9.80 -21.34
N ALA A 149 17.13 -10.83 -20.82
CA ALA A 149 17.78 -12.11 -20.44
C ALA A 149 18.39 -12.84 -21.63
N ARG A 150 17.77 -12.77 -22.80
CA ARG A 150 18.30 -13.34 -24.05
C ARG A 150 19.47 -12.55 -24.61
N ARG A 151 19.44 -11.22 -24.52
CA ARG A 151 20.50 -10.35 -25.06
C ARG A 151 21.70 -10.24 -24.13
N PHE A 152 21.49 -10.27 -22.80
CA PHE A 152 22.48 -10.00 -21.76
C PHE A 152 22.45 -11.10 -20.68
N ALA A 153 22.78 -12.33 -21.04
CA ALA A 153 22.59 -13.52 -20.19
C ALA A 153 23.15 -13.44 -18.76
N ARG A 154 24.19 -12.63 -18.50
CA ARG A 154 24.80 -12.49 -17.15
C ARG A 154 24.35 -11.26 -16.39
N THR A 155 23.96 -10.20 -17.10
CA THR A 155 23.71 -8.85 -16.51
C THR A 155 22.28 -8.36 -16.72
N TRP A 156 21.38 -9.19 -17.28
CA TRP A 156 19.98 -8.83 -17.55
C TRP A 156 19.27 -8.27 -16.33
N TRP A 157 19.58 -8.77 -15.13
CA TRP A 157 18.98 -8.35 -13.86
C TRP A 157 19.23 -6.87 -13.55
N ILE A 158 20.37 -6.30 -14.02
CA ILE A 158 20.67 -4.87 -13.91
C ILE A 158 19.73 -4.08 -14.83
N GLY A 159 19.61 -4.49 -16.11
CA GLY A 159 18.70 -3.86 -17.05
C GLY A 159 17.23 -3.96 -16.62
N ALA A 160 16.83 -5.13 -16.07
CA ALA A 160 15.49 -5.30 -15.49
C ALA A 160 15.28 -4.41 -14.28
N GLY A 161 16.28 -4.27 -13.39
CA GLY A 161 16.20 -3.35 -12.25
C GLY A 161 16.01 -1.90 -12.69
N VAL A 162 16.80 -1.44 -13.68
CA VAL A 162 16.63 -0.10 -14.26
C VAL A 162 15.24 0.08 -14.87
N PHE A 163 14.76 -0.91 -15.63
CA PHE A 163 13.43 -0.91 -16.21
C PHE A 163 12.32 -0.78 -15.15
N PHE A 164 12.38 -1.56 -14.07
CA PHE A 164 11.37 -1.50 -13.00
C PHE A 164 11.40 -0.17 -12.25
N VAL A 165 12.59 0.36 -11.95
CA VAL A 165 12.70 1.68 -11.30
C VAL A 165 12.14 2.77 -12.21
N ALA A 166 12.51 2.77 -13.49
CA ALA A 166 11.99 3.74 -14.47
C ALA A 166 10.47 3.63 -14.64
N LEU A 167 9.95 2.40 -14.67
CA LEU A 167 8.51 2.14 -14.73
C LEU A 167 7.79 2.63 -13.47
N GLY A 168 8.35 2.39 -12.27
CA GLY A 168 7.81 2.89 -11.02
C GLY A 168 7.72 4.41 -10.98
N VAL A 169 8.78 5.10 -11.41
CA VAL A 169 8.79 6.57 -11.53
C VAL A 169 7.74 7.04 -12.55
N ALA A 170 7.68 6.41 -13.73
CA ALA A 170 6.72 6.77 -14.77
C ALA A 170 5.27 6.61 -14.27
N LEU A 171 4.95 5.48 -13.63
CA LEU A 171 3.62 5.23 -13.06
C LEU A 171 3.28 6.23 -11.96
N SER A 172 4.24 6.61 -11.10
CA SER A 172 4.04 7.62 -10.05
C SER A 172 3.79 9.03 -10.57
N LEU A 173 4.05 9.31 -11.84
CA LEU A 173 3.73 10.57 -12.49
C LEU A 173 2.46 10.47 -13.34
N VAL A 174 2.30 9.38 -14.08
CA VAL A 174 1.21 9.19 -15.06
C VAL A 174 -0.10 8.88 -14.36
N LEU A 175 -0.13 7.95 -13.41
CA LEU A 175 -1.37 7.56 -12.73
C LEU A 175 -2.05 8.73 -12.00
N PRO A 176 -1.32 9.58 -11.22
CA PRO A 176 -1.94 10.75 -10.61
C PRO A 176 -2.48 11.77 -11.61
N ALA A 177 -1.81 11.91 -12.77
CA ALA A 177 -2.28 12.81 -13.82
C ALA A 177 -3.59 12.30 -14.45
N LEU A 178 -3.73 10.98 -14.66
CA LEU A 178 -4.96 10.35 -15.17
C LEU A 178 -6.09 10.40 -14.14
N SER A 179 -5.85 9.95 -12.91
CA SER A 179 -6.86 9.93 -11.84
C SER A 179 -7.38 11.33 -11.49
N SER A 180 -6.56 12.37 -11.73
CA SER A 180 -7.00 13.76 -11.47
C SER A 180 -8.19 14.21 -12.33
N LEU A 181 -8.51 13.50 -13.41
CA LEU A 181 -9.65 13.79 -14.29
C LEU A 181 -11.00 13.43 -13.64
N GLU A 182 -11.00 12.52 -12.66
CA GLU A 182 -12.19 12.02 -11.96
C GLU A 182 -12.42 12.73 -10.61
N LEU A 183 -11.46 13.55 -10.16
CA LEU A 183 -11.52 14.20 -8.86
C LEU A 183 -12.26 15.53 -8.92
N GLU A 184 -13.13 15.74 -7.93
CA GLU A 184 -13.87 16.98 -7.75
C GLU A 184 -13.07 18.03 -6.95
N PRO A 185 -13.23 19.33 -7.24
CA PRO A 185 -12.67 20.37 -6.40
C PRO A 185 -13.29 20.37 -4.99
N LEU A 186 -12.50 20.67 -3.97
CA LEU A 186 -13.01 20.82 -2.60
C LEU A 186 -13.93 22.03 -2.49
N ARG A 187 -15.26 21.82 -2.58
CA ARG A 187 -16.29 22.86 -2.59
C ARG A 187 -16.81 23.24 -1.19
N ARG A 188 -16.27 22.66 -0.10
CA ARG A 188 -16.68 22.97 1.29
C ARG A 188 -15.88 24.14 1.85
N PRO A 189 -16.46 25.37 1.98
CA PRO A 189 -15.67 26.59 2.26
C PRO A 189 -14.88 26.53 3.56
N ARG A 190 -15.45 25.93 4.62
CA ARG A 190 -14.76 25.80 5.92
C ARG A 190 -13.57 24.85 5.84
N VAL A 191 -13.73 23.70 5.19
CA VAL A 191 -12.64 22.71 5.03
C VAL A 191 -11.55 23.28 4.11
N ALA A 192 -11.94 23.98 3.02
CA ALA A 192 -10.98 24.65 2.14
C ALA A 192 -10.20 25.77 2.85
N ALA A 193 -10.83 26.50 3.78
CA ALA A 193 -10.15 27.49 4.59
C ALA A 193 -9.14 26.82 5.56
N ASP A 194 -9.53 25.72 6.22
CA ASP A 194 -8.65 24.94 7.08
C ASP A 194 -7.47 24.36 6.30
N ALA A 195 -7.73 23.79 5.10
CA ALA A 195 -6.67 23.26 4.21
C ALA A 195 -5.63 24.33 3.88
N ARG A 196 -6.04 25.55 3.50
CA ARG A 196 -5.12 26.65 3.22
C ARG A 196 -4.27 27.08 4.42
N VAL A 197 -4.89 27.09 5.62
CA VAL A 197 -4.15 27.41 6.85
C VAL A 197 -3.11 26.34 7.16
N LEU A 198 -3.51 25.08 7.10
CA LEU A 198 -2.62 23.94 7.39
C LEU A 198 -1.53 23.81 6.33
N ALA A 199 -1.84 24.01 5.05
CA ALA A 199 -0.86 24.01 3.97
C ALA A 199 0.27 25.03 4.25
N ARG A 200 -0.07 26.25 4.70
CA ARG A 200 0.92 27.27 5.10
C ARG A 200 1.76 26.84 6.30
N ILE A 201 1.12 26.24 7.31
CA ILE A 201 1.83 25.81 8.53
C ILE A 201 2.80 24.68 8.22
N THR A 202 2.41 23.76 7.32
CA THR A 202 3.21 22.59 6.95
C THR A 202 4.19 22.85 5.79
N GLY A 203 4.09 23.98 5.08
CA GLY A 203 4.90 24.27 3.90
C GLY A 203 4.40 23.53 2.64
N ALA A 204 3.09 23.33 2.51
CA ALA A 204 2.44 22.58 1.44
C ALA A 204 1.52 23.48 0.58
N GLU A 205 1.81 24.81 0.47
CA GLU A 205 0.93 25.77 -0.19
C GLU A 205 0.62 25.45 -1.66
N ASP A 206 1.55 24.79 -2.33
CA ASP A 206 1.42 24.42 -3.75
C ASP A 206 0.62 23.13 -3.97
N ILE A 207 0.16 22.49 -2.92
CA ILE A 207 -0.49 21.16 -3.01
C ILE A 207 -2.01 21.33 -2.99
N PRO A 208 -2.69 21.08 -4.11
CA PRO A 208 -4.14 21.15 -4.17
C PRO A 208 -4.80 20.03 -3.39
N VAL A 209 -5.99 20.33 -2.83
CA VAL A 209 -6.86 19.36 -2.18
C VAL A 209 -8.09 19.13 -3.05
N SER A 210 -8.38 17.87 -3.32
CA SER A 210 -9.53 17.41 -4.12
C SER A 210 -10.39 16.45 -3.31
N VAL A 211 -11.55 16.13 -3.84
CA VAL A 211 -12.51 15.17 -3.27
C VAL A 211 -12.75 14.06 -4.28
N GLU A 212 -12.77 12.84 -3.80
CA GLU A 212 -13.17 11.64 -4.52
C GLU A 212 -14.53 11.18 -3.98
N GLU A 213 -15.49 11.02 -4.88
CA GLU A 213 -16.84 10.57 -4.55
C GLU A 213 -16.88 9.05 -4.51
N VAL A 214 -16.95 8.47 -3.30
CA VAL A 214 -16.95 7.02 -3.05
C VAL A 214 -18.16 6.56 -2.24
N HIS A 215 -19.06 7.47 -1.86
CA HIS A 215 -20.17 7.16 -0.97
C HIS A 215 -21.17 6.12 -1.54
N GLU A 216 -21.21 5.93 -2.85
CA GLU A 216 -22.00 4.87 -3.48
C GLU A 216 -21.33 3.49 -3.39
N GLU A 217 -20.03 3.44 -3.19
CA GLU A 217 -19.24 2.22 -3.16
C GLU A 217 -18.93 1.75 -1.73
N THR A 218 -18.64 2.70 -0.83
CA THR A 218 -18.20 2.37 0.53
C THR A 218 -18.71 3.38 1.56
N THR A 219 -18.78 2.93 2.82
CA THR A 219 -19.00 3.79 3.99
C THR A 219 -17.72 4.12 4.73
N ARG A 220 -16.60 3.49 4.36
CA ARG A 220 -15.30 3.80 4.96
C ARG A 220 -14.90 5.24 4.65
N ALA A 221 -14.21 5.87 5.57
CA ALA A 221 -13.63 7.19 5.37
C ALA A 221 -12.12 7.07 5.17
N ASN A 222 -11.59 7.80 4.20
CA ASN A 222 -10.17 7.82 3.90
C ASN A 222 -9.73 9.18 3.35
N ALA A 223 -8.43 9.38 3.32
CA ALA A 223 -7.74 10.42 2.57
C ALA A 223 -6.38 9.87 2.14
N TYR A 224 -5.78 10.46 1.14
CA TYR A 224 -4.44 10.06 0.71
C TYR A 224 -3.69 11.17 0.00
N ALA A 225 -2.37 11.16 0.17
CA ALA A 225 -1.43 11.99 -0.56
C ALA A 225 -0.85 11.20 -1.73
N PHE A 226 -0.89 11.73 -2.95
CA PHE A 226 -0.31 11.04 -4.10
C PHE A 226 0.30 12.01 -5.11
N GLY A 227 1.08 11.47 -6.06
CA GLY A 227 1.77 12.24 -7.07
C GLY A 227 3.13 12.76 -6.63
N LEU A 228 3.96 13.11 -7.61
CA LEU A 228 5.30 13.64 -7.46
C LEU A 228 5.45 14.97 -8.21
N GLY A 229 6.23 15.89 -7.67
CA GLY A 229 6.47 17.19 -8.31
C GLY A 229 5.17 17.91 -8.66
N PRO A 230 4.91 18.22 -9.94
CA PRO A 230 3.70 18.96 -10.36
C PRO A 230 2.39 18.18 -10.20
N THR A 231 2.45 16.85 -10.05
CA THR A 231 1.26 16.01 -9.89
C THR A 231 0.86 15.77 -8.43
N ARG A 232 1.58 16.36 -7.46
CA ARG A 232 1.27 16.26 -6.02
C ARG A 232 -0.14 16.73 -5.73
N ARG A 233 -0.86 15.97 -4.90
CA ARG A 233 -2.24 16.24 -4.50
C ARG A 233 -2.61 15.54 -3.21
N VAL A 234 -3.46 16.17 -2.41
CA VAL A 234 -4.19 15.53 -1.32
C VAL A 234 -5.61 15.24 -1.79
N VAL A 235 -6.10 14.04 -1.57
CA VAL A 235 -7.46 13.63 -1.89
C VAL A 235 -8.18 13.23 -0.62
N LEU A 236 -9.37 13.78 -0.41
CA LEU A 236 -10.28 13.40 0.65
C LEU A 236 -11.44 12.59 0.05
N TRP A 237 -11.79 11.47 0.64
CA TRP A 237 -13.04 10.82 0.30
C TRP A 237 -14.22 11.65 0.80
N ASP A 238 -15.29 11.71 0.03
CA ASP A 238 -16.51 12.45 0.40
C ASP A 238 -17.17 11.90 1.68
N THR A 239 -16.97 10.61 1.96
CA THR A 239 -17.38 9.94 3.20
C THR A 239 -16.63 10.44 4.45
N LEU A 240 -15.46 11.06 4.32
CA LEU A 240 -14.81 11.78 5.41
C LEU A 240 -15.51 13.10 5.73
N LEU A 241 -16.23 13.65 4.76
CA LEU A 241 -16.88 14.94 4.81
C LEU A 241 -18.41 14.86 5.06
N ASP A 242 -18.96 13.68 5.32
CA ASP A 242 -20.41 13.42 5.47
C ASP A 242 -21.01 13.87 6.81
N GLY A 243 -20.21 14.39 7.71
CA GLY A 243 -20.62 14.90 9.03
C GLY A 243 -20.34 13.94 10.19
N ARG A 244 -19.86 12.72 9.92
CA ARG A 244 -19.45 11.80 10.98
C ARG A 244 -18.15 12.23 11.69
N PHE A 245 -17.32 13.01 11.02
CA PHE A 245 -16.05 13.50 11.54
C PHE A 245 -16.17 14.98 11.93
N SER A 246 -15.63 15.34 13.09
CA SER A 246 -15.57 16.72 13.55
C SER A 246 -14.58 17.53 12.69
N ARG A 247 -14.73 18.87 12.72
CA ARG A 247 -13.78 19.77 12.04
C ARG A 247 -12.33 19.56 12.51
N GLY A 248 -12.12 19.31 13.80
CA GLY A 248 -10.79 19.03 14.36
C GLY A 248 -10.19 17.77 13.77
N GLU A 249 -10.96 16.69 13.70
CA GLU A 249 -10.56 15.41 13.11
C GLU A 249 -10.18 15.57 11.63
N ILE A 250 -10.99 16.27 10.83
CA ILE A 250 -10.69 16.56 9.41
C ILE A 250 -9.40 17.39 9.28
N ARG A 251 -9.15 18.35 10.19
CA ARG A 251 -7.90 19.11 10.21
C ARG A 251 -6.68 18.23 10.48
N VAL A 252 -6.81 17.25 11.38
CA VAL A 252 -5.74 16.28 11.65
C VAL A 252 -5.44 15.47 10.40
N VAL A 253 -6.46 14.96 9.71
CA VAL A 253 -6.28 14.23 8.43
C VAL A 253 -5.58 15.11 7.39
N LEU A 254 -6.05 16.33 7.15
CA LEU A 254 -5.42 17.25 6.19
C LEU A 254 -3.94 17.49 6.50
N ALA A 255 -3.60 17.74 7.77
CA ALA A 255 -2.22 17.99 8.18
C ALA A 255 -1.35 16.73 8.04
N HIS A 256 -1.91 15.55 8.27
CA HIS A 256 -1.25 14.26 8.06
C HIS A 256 -0.90 14.06 6.58
N GLU A 257 -1.87 14.29 5.67
CA GLU A 257 -1.64 14.15 4.23
C GLU A 257 -0.62 15.18 3.69
N PHE A 258 -0.69 16.42 4.18
CA PHE A 258 0.37 17.40 3.88
C PHE A 258 1.73 16.94 4.42
N GLY A 259 1.78 16.26 5.57
CA GLY A 259 2.98 15.65 6.13
C GLY A 259 3.64 14.67 5.16
N HIS A 260 2.88 13.81 4.48
CA HIS A 260 3.42 12.90 3.48
C HIS A 260 4.14 13.63 2.35
N HIS A 261 3.60 14.74 1.87
CA HIS A 261 4.23 15.52 0.81
C HIS A 261 5.44 16.32 1.29
N THR A 262 5.33 17.00 2.42
CA THR A 262 6.41 17.87 2.93
C THR A 262 7.60 17.08 3.48
N ARG A 263 7.39 15.83 3.86
CA ARG A 263 8.44 14.86 4.24
C ARG A 263 8.89 13.98 3.07
N GLU A 264 8.36 14.21 1.87
CA GLU A 264 8.74 13.51 0.63
C GLU A 264 8.59 11.98 0.72
N HIS A 265 7.58 11.48 1.45
CA HIS A 265 7.44 10.05 1.72
C HIS A 265 7.30 9.23 0.45
N LEU A 266 6.64 9.75 -0.59
CA LEU A 266 6.51 9.05 -1.87
C LEU A 266 7.87 8.93 -2.59
N ALA A 267 8.68 10.00 -2.61
CA ALA A 267 10.02 9.97 -3.20
C ALA A 267 10.97 9.06 -2.40
N LYS A 268 10.89 9.08 -1.06
CA LYS A 268 11.61 8.15 -0.18
C LYS A 268 11.18 6.70 -0.44
N GLY A 269 9.87 6.43 -0.61
CA GLY A 269 9.34 5.11 -0.96
C GLY A 269 9.90 4.58 -2.28
N LEU A 270 9.90 5.41 -3.34
CA LEU A 270 10.53 5.06 -4.62
C LEU A 270 12.05 4.82 -4.50
N SER A 271 12.72 5.57 -3.63
CA SER A 271 14.15 5.37 -3.38
C SER A 271 14.41 4.04 -2.67
N TRP A 272 13.58 3.66 -1.71
CA TRP A 272 13.62 2.33 -1.10
C TRP A 272 13.31 1.23 -2.11
N PHE A 273 12.29 1.42 -2.94
CA PHE A 273 11.97 0.50 -4.03
C PHE A 273 13.18 0.30 -4.94
N ALA A 274 13.87 1.37 -5.35
CA ALA A 274 15.10 1.27 -6.14
C ALA A 274 16.21 0.51 -5.41
N LEU A 275 16.41 0.76 -4.11
CA LEU A 275 17.42 0.09 -3.30
C LEU A 275 17.20 -1.42 -3.18
N PHE A 276 15.94 -1.87 -3.08
CA PHE A 276 15.59 -3.28 -2.94
C PHE A 276 15.42 -3.99 -4.29
N THR A 277 15.06 -3.28 -5.35
CA THR A 277 14.85 -3.87 -6.69
C THR A 277 16.11 -4.59 -7.21
N PHE A 278 17.29 -3.97 -7.11
CA PHE A 278 18.50 -4.59 -7.63
C PHE A 278 18.91 -5.86 -6.87
N PRO A 279 18.96 -5.91 -5.54
CA PRO A 279 19.15 -7.16 -4.80
C PRO A 279 18.07 -8.21 -5.13
N GLY A 280 16.79 -7.82 -5.22
CA GLY A 280 15.72 -8.73 -5.58
C GLY A 280 15.87 -9.33 -6.97
N MET A 281 16.21 -8.52 -7.97
CA MET A 281 16.50 -9.00 -9.34
C MET A 281 17.73 -9.90 -9.37
N LEU A 282 18.76 -9.61 -8.58
CA LEU A 282 19.93 -10.49 -8.46
C LEU A 282 19.55 -11.86 -7.87
N VAL A 283 18.76 -11.87 -6.79
CA VAL A 283 18.25 -13.12 -6.17
C VAL A 283 17.44 -13.92 -7.19
N LEU A 284 16.53 -13.25 -7.91
CA LEU A 284 15.74 -13.88 -8.98
C LEU A 284 16.64 -14.48 -10.07
N ALA A 285 17.69 -13.74 -10.50
CA ALA A 285 18.63 -14.21 -11.50
C ALA A 285 19.43 -15.43 -11.01
N LEU A 286 19.88 -15.44 -9.77
CA LEU A 286 20.64 -16.56 -9.17
C LEU A 286 19.76 -17.82 -9.04
N LEU A 287 18.51 -17.67 -8.58
CA LEU A 287 17.61 -18.80 -8.37
C LEU A 287 17.13 -19.41 -9.70
N THR A 288 16.84 -18.56 -10.70
CA THR A 288 16.40 -19.02 -12.03
C THR A 288 17.52 -19.60 -12.85
N ARG A 289 18.79 -19.19 -12.63
CA ARG A 289 19.99 -19.68 -13.35
C ARG A 289 20.12 -21.20 -13.31
N ARG A 290 19.83 -21.83 -12.16
CA ARG A 290 19.90 -23.29 -11.99
C ARG A 290 18.92 -24.08 -12.87
N ARG A 291 17.90 -23.38 -13.40
CA ARG A 291 16.87 -23.96 -14.29
C ARG A 291 17.02 -23.47 -15.74
N GLY A 292 18.15 -22.89 -16.12
CA GLY A 292 18.40 -22.40 -17.48
C GLY A 292 18.22 -20.88 -17.66
N GLY A 293 17.79 -20.17 -16.61
CA GLY A 293 17.60 -18.70 -16.61
C GLY A 293 16.37 -18.23 -17.39
N LEU A 294 16.02 -16.96 -17.26
CA LEU A 294 14.81 -16.34 -17.87
C LEU A 294 14.90 -16.16 -19.39
N ALA A 295 16.02 -16.51 -20.04
CA ALA A 295 16.05 -16.65 -21.50
C ALA A 295 15.23 -17.85 -21.98
N ASN A 296 14.98 -18.83 -21.11
CA ASN A 296 14.18 -20.03 -21.35
C ASN A 296 12.73 -19.79 -20.84
N ALA A 297 11.77 -19.90 -21.74
CA ALA A 297 10.35 -19.73 -21.43
C ALA A 297 9.82 -20.68 -20.34
N GLU A 298 10.34 -21.91 -20.28
CA GLU A 298 9.91 -22.90 -19.28
C GLU A 298 10.16 -22.45 -17.84
N VAL A 299 11.05 -21.46 -17.64
CA VAL A 299 11.42 -20.92 -16.31
C VAL A 299 10.48 -19.82 -15.83
N VAL A 300 9.68 -19.24 -16.73
CA VAL A 300 8.81 -18.08 -16.39
C VAL A 300 7.84 -18.38 -15.24
N PRO A 301 7.08 -19.47 -15.18
CA PRO A 301 6.21 -19.74 -14.02
C PRO A 301 6.98 -19.91 -12.72
N TYR A 302 8.17 -20.50 -12.77
CA TYR A 302 9.05 -20.59 -11.61
C TYR A 302 9.58 -19.22 -11.17
N ALA A 303 9.87 -18.35 -12.12
CA ALA A 303 10.30 -16.99 -11.79
C ALA A 303 9.19 -16.18 -11.13
N LEU A 304 7.92 -16.35 -11.55
CA LEU A 304 6.77 -15.75 -10.89
C LEU A 304 6.60 -16.28 -9.45
N LEU A 305 6.76 -17.59 -9.22
CA LEU A 305 6.77 -18.17 -7.88
C LEU A 305 7.87 -17.55 -7.00
N VAL A 306 9.10 -17.44 -7.52
CA VAL A 306 10.23 -16.85 -6.78
C VAL A 306 9.97 -15.38 -6.48
N LEU A 307 9.45 -14.62 -7.44
CA LEU A 307 9.12 -13.21 -7.25
C LEU A 307 8.06 -13.03 -6.17
N SER A 308 6.97 -13.82 -6.21
CA SER A 308 5.94 -13.81 -5.17
C SER A 308 6.49 -14.18 -3.79
N ALA A 309 7.43 -15.12 -3.72
CA ALA A 309 8.09 -15.48 -2.46
C ALA A 309 9.00 -14.35 -1.93
N ILE A 310 9.73 -13.65 -2.82
CA ILE A 310 10.51 -12.46 -2.44
C ILE A 310 9.56 -11.37 -1.91
N GLN A 311 8.46 -11.12 -2.59
CA GLN A 311 7.48 -10.11 -2.18
C GLN A 311 6.87 -10.46 -0.81
N LEU A 312 6.43 -11.69 -0.60
CA LEU A 312 5.91 -12.11 0.71
C LEU A 312 6.96 -11.94 1.83
N ALA A 313 8.22 -12.27 1.54
CA ALA A 313 9.31 -12.11 2.50
C ALA A 313 9.68 -10.64 2.75
N SER A 314 9.38 -9.72 1.83
CA SER A 314 9.64 -8.28 1.97
C SER A 314 8.60 -7.54 2.82
N LEU A 315 7.36 -8.08 2.95
CA LEU A 315 6.26 -7.43 3.67
C LEU A 315 6.64 -6.87 5.05
N PRO A 316 7.33 -7.59 5.94
CA PRO A 316 7.69 -7.04 7.24
C PRO A 316 8.56 -5.78 7.15
N VAL A 317 9.47 -5.74 6.17
CA VAL A 317 10.37 -4.60 5.95
C VAL A 317 9.60 -3.42 5.36
N GLU A 318 8.77 -3.66 4.36
CA GLU A 318 7.91 -2.66 3.73
C GLU A 318 6.96 -2.03 4.76
N ASN A 319 6.33 -2.85 5.60
CA ASN A 319 5.44 -2.40 6.67
C ASN A 319 6.17 -1.58 7.74
N VAL A 320 7.40 -1.93 8.10
CA VAL A 320 8.22 -1.12 9.03
C VAL A 320 8.52 0.25 8.43
N LEU A 321 8.86 0.33 7.15
CA LEU A 321 9.11 1.59 6.44
C LEU A 321 7.84 2.44 6.38
N SER A 322 6.72 1.83 6.01
CA SER A 322 5.42 2.50 5.94
C SER A 322 5.03 3.07 7.31
N ARG A 323 5.00 2.24 8.36
CA ARG A 323 4.67 2.68 9.72
C ARG A 323 5.55 3.83 10.22
N ARG A 324 6.81 3.87 9.78
CA ARG A 324 7.71 4.97 10.13
C ARG A 324 7.28 6.29 9.49
N TYR A 325 6.87 6.25 8.23
CA TYR A 325 6.37 7.43 7.52
C TYR A 325 5.02 7.88 8.05
N GLU A 326 4.15 6.94 8.37
CA GLU A 326 2.87 7.20 9.01
C GLU A 326 3.03 7.89 10.38
N ALA A 327 3.95 7.38 11.20
CA ALA A 327 4.27 8.01 12.49
C ALA A 327 4.85 9.43 12.31
N GLU A 328 5.63 9.67 11.25
CA GLU A 328 6.14 11.00 10.92
C GLU A 328 5.02 11.96 10.48
N SER A 329 4.07 11.48 9.67
CA SER A 329 2.90 12.27 9.26
C SER A 329 1.97 12.57 10.42
N ASP A 330 1.76 11.62 11.35
CA ASP A 330 1.03 11.86 12.59
C ASP A 330 1.70 12.93 13.46
N TRP A 331 3.01 12.90 13.55
CA TRP A 331 3.79 13.91 14.29
C TRP A 331 3.62 15.29 13.66
N VAL A 332 3.74 15.41 12.35
CA VAL A 332 3.48 16.66 11.60
C VAL A 332 2.05 17.16 11.83
N ALA A 333 1.08 16.27 11.83
CA ALA A 333 -0.31 16.62 12.09
C ALA A 333 -0.53 17.18 13.50
N LEU A 334 0.11 16.60 14.52
CA LEU A 334 0.06 17.10 15.89
C LEU A 334 0.73 18.47 16.02
N GLU A 335 1.91 18.67 15.41
CA GLU A 335 2.59 19.98 15.40
C GLU A 335 1.78 21.06 14.70
N ALA A 336 1.14 20.73 13.57
CA ALA A 336 0.40 21.68 12.76
C ALA A 336 -0.97 22.05 13.37
N THR A 337 -1.66 21.07 13.93
CA THR A 337 -3.02 21.28 14.48
C THR A 337 -3.02 21.71 15.95
N ARG A 338 -2.02 21.30 16.71
CA ARG A 338 -1.93 21.45 18.18
C ARG A 338 -3.18 20.96 18.91
N ASP A 339 -3.84 19.95 18.35
CA ASP A 339 -5.08 19.38 18.89
C ASP A 339 -4.97 17.86 19.09
N PRO A 340 -4.27 17.42 20.17
CA PRO A 340 -4.15 16.00 20.46
C PRO A 340 -5.49 15.35 20.82
N ALA A 341 -6.51 16.14 21.21
CA ALA A 341 -7.84 15.62 21.50
C ALA A 341 -8.55 15.23 20.19
N ALA A 342 -8.49 16.08 19.17
CA ALA A 342 -9.01 15.75 17.85
C ALA A 342 -8.28 14.54 17.23
N ALA A 343 -6.95 14.43 17.39
CA ALA A 343 -6.20 13.27 16.90
C ALA A 343 -6.67 11.96 17.58
N ARG A 344 -6.86 11.94 18.89
CA ARG A 344 -7.43 10.77 19.60
C ARG A 344 -8.85 10.44 19.12
N GLY A 345 -9.68 11.48 18.96
CA GLY A 345 -11.04 11.34 18.42
C GLY A 345 -11.06 10.70 17.04
N LEU A 346 -10.18 11.17 16.15
CA LEU A 346 -10.01 10.63 14.80
C LEU A 346 -9.65 9.14 14.81
N PHE A 347 -8.62 8.75 15.57
CA PHE A 347 -8.16 7.36 15.60
C PHE A 347 -9.21 6.43 16.21
N ARG A 348 -9.94 6.89 17.23
CA ARG A 348 -11.09 6.16 17.75
C ARG A 348 -12.17 6.00 16.70
N ARG A 349 -12.48 7.05 15.94
CA ARG A 349 -13.53 7.03 14.92
C ARG A 349 -13.16 6.13 13.75
N PHE A 350 -11.91 6.09 13.32
CA PHE A 350 -11.46 5.14 12.30
C PHE A 350 -11.71 3.69 12.71
N SER A 351 -11.42 3.29 13.96
CA SER A 351 -11.77 1.96 14.44
C SER A 351 -13.28 1.71 14.42
N THR A 352 -14.07 2.63 14.97
CA THR A 352 -15.52 2.41 15.13
C THR A 352 -16.30 2.47 13.83
N THR A 353 -15.84 3.22 12.82
CA THR A 353 -16.50 3.33 11.51
C THR A 353 -15.96 2.36 10.47
N GLY A 354 -14.69 1.99 10.56
CA GLY A 354 -14.02 1.07 9.64
C GLY A 354 -13.86 -0.36 10.18
N LEU A 355 -14.25 -0.60 11.46
CA LEU A 355 -14.15 -1.88 12.17
C LEU A 355 -12.71 -2.40 12.28
N GLY A 356 -11.70 -1.52 12.18
CA GLY A 356 -10.31 -1.90 12.38
C GLY A 356 -10.00 -2.18 13.85
N ASP A 357 -9.31 -3.29 14.13
CA ASP A 357 -8.85 -3.64 15.47
C ASP A 357 -7.81 -2.63 15.96
N PRO A 358 -8.05 -1.92 17.07
CA PRO A 358 -7.13 -0.89 17.53
C PRO A 358 -5.78 -1.43 18.04
N ASP A 359 -5.71 -2.71 18.41
CA ASP A 359 -4.51 -3.38 18.93
C ASP A 359 -4.37 -4.81 18.39
N PRO A 360 -4.04 -4.96 17.09
CA PRO A 360 -3.99 -6.26 16.41
C PRO A 360 -2.88 -7.16 16.96
N PRO A 361 -3.01 -8.51 16.84
CA PRO A 361 -1.97 -9.45 17.20
C PRO A 361 -0.64 -9.17 16.50
N THR A 362 0.49 -9.42 17.17
CA THR A 362 1.83 -9.09 16.68
C THR A 362 2.11 -9.60 15.27
N TRP A 363 1.69 -10.84 14.94
CA TRP A 363 1.93 -11.40 13.62
C TRP A 363 1.19 -10.63 12.51
N SER A 364 -0.08 -10.25 12.76
CA SER A 364 -0.90 -9.44 11.87
C SER A 364 -0.27 -8.05 11.72
N TYR A 365 0.10 -7.42 12.83
CA TYR A 365 0.80 -6.14 12.82
C TYR A 365 2.08 -6.16 11.98
N VAL A 366 2.88 -7.21 12.08
CA VAL A 366 4.14 -7.33 11.33
C VAL A 366 3.91 -7.54 9.83
N LEU A 367 2.93 -8.38 9.46
CA LEU A 367 2.72 -8.81 8.08
C LEU A 367 1.69 -7.98 7.33
N LEU A 368 0.66 -7.43 8.00
CA LEU A 368 -0.50 -6.84 7.33
C LEU A 368 -0.64 -5.34 7.56
N GLU A 369 -0.12 -4.79 8.68
CA GLU A 369 -0.38 -3.42 9.04
C GLU A 369 0.69 -2.46 8.46
N THR A 370 0.26 -1.60 7.57
CA THR A 370 1.08 -0.53 6.99
C THR A 370 1.15 0.73 7.88
N HIS A 371 0.22 0.87 8.83
CA HIS A 371 0.14 1.98 9.79
C HIS A 371 0.54 1.52 11.21
N PRO A 372 1.02 2.42 12.08
CA PRO A 372 1.07 2.13 13.51
C PRO A 372 -0.33 1.77 14.03
N THR A 373 -0.41 0.91 15.06
CA THR A 373 -1.72 0.57 15.62
C THR A 373 -2.46 1.83 16.08
N LEU A 374 -3.78 1.81 16.06
CA LEU A 374 -4.56 2.98 16.54
C LEU A 374 -4.22 3.32 17.98
N MET A 375 -3.88 2.31 18.81
CA MET A 375 -3.41 2.53 20.18
C MET A 375 -2.04 3.23 20.21
N GLN A 376 -1.11 2.91 19.31
CA GLN A 376 0.18 3.62 19.20
C GLN A 376 -0.03 5.06 18.74
N ARG A 377 -0.94 5.32 17.81
CA ARG A 377 -1.29 6.66 17.32
C ARG A 377 -1.93 7.49 18.45
N ILE A 378 -2.85 6.93 19.24
CA ILE A 378 -3.43 7.53 20.43
C ILE A 378 -2.35 7.81 21.48
N ALA A 379 -1.43 6.87 21.70
CA ALA A 379 -0.31 7.04 22.63
C ALA A 379 0.61 8.20 22.20
N MET A 380 0.86 8.36 20.89
CA MET A 380 1.63 9.49 20.37
C MET A 380 0.92 10.82 20.62
N ALA A 381 -0.38 10.92 20.38
CA ALA A 381 -1.17 12.11 20.68
C ALA A 381 -1.14 12.46 22.18
N ASN A 382 -1.18 11.45 23.07
CA ASN A 382 -1.04 11.64 24.51
C ASN A 382 0.36 12.11 24.92
N ALA A 383 1.41 11.55 24.31
CA ALA A 383 2.80 11.95 24.59
C ALA A 383 3.04 13.40 24.18
N TRP A 384 2.57 13.77 22.97
CA TRP A 384 2.65 15.13 22.45
C TRP A 384 1.92 16.13 23.35
N GLY A 385 0.67 15.83 23.74
CA GLY A 385 -0.13 16.70 24.62
C GLY A 385 0.49 16.92 26.01
N ARG A 386 1.21 15.92 26.57
CA ARG A 386 1.93 16.07 27.84
C ARG A 386 3.19 16.93 27.70
N ALA A 387 3.92 16.79 26.59
CA ALA A 387 5.11 17.61 26.35
C ALA A 387 4.77 19.10 26.23
N GLU A 388 3.69 19.43 25.51
CA GLU A 388 3.20 20.81 25.35
C GLU A 388 2.53 21.36 26.63
N GLY A 389 1.79 20.53 27.38
CA GLY A 389 1.13 20.91 28.61
C GLY A 389 2.06 21.09 29.83
N GLY A 390 3.21 20.39 29.82
CA GLY A 390 4.24 20.52 30.89
C GLY A 390 5.21 21.69 30.68
N GLY A 391 5.14 22.37 29.54
CA GLY A 391 5.97 23.54 29.21
C GLY A 391 5.28 24.90 29.43
N ARG A 392 4.06 24.92 30.02
CA ARG A 392 3.33 26.16 30.38
C ARG A 392 3.32 26.43 31.89
#